data_c367f5044075933e19a279c40c9963cd
#
_entry.id   c367f5044075933e19a279c40c9963cd
#
_cell.length_a   1.000
_cell.length_b   1.000
_cell.length_c   1.000
_cell.angle_alpha   90.00
_cell.angle_beta   90.00
_cell.angle_gamma   90.00
#
_symmetry.space_group_name_H-M   'P 1'
#
loop_
_entity.id
_entity.type
_entity.pdbx_description
1 polymer ?
#
loop_
_entity_poly.entity_id
_entity_poly.type
_entity_poly.pdbx_seq_one_letter_code
_entity_poly.pdbx_strand_id
1 'polypeptide(L)'
;GDTDDAMAPPQDLSSAILAGVDNEWRRFARRREIGMAVGRLMLGAMAVVWVLWAVRLILSGGEEPVVASSASVRFGVALALGFTAWRPQQIPGVLLIVGTMFTFTVGFAVRDFVLGTGAFELAGVLIPLMSLVALVWTWVADRGGALRRAWQLLDARPY
;
A
#
# COMPACT_ATOMS: atom_id res chain seq x y z
N GLY A 1 33.95 48.94 -5.94
CA GLY A 1 34.12 48.80 -4.84
C GLY A 1 33.38 48.09 -3.75
N ASP A 2 33.29 48.70 -2.61
CA ASP A 2 32.71 48.10 -1.40
C ASP A 2 31.21 47.78 -1.54
N THR A 3 30.51 48.51 -2.42
CA THR A 3 29.09 48.24 -2.70
C THR A 3 28.86 47.00 -3.53
N ASP A 4 29.79 46.62 -4.39
CA ASP A 4 29.71 45.38 -5.17
C ASP A 4 30.02 44.18 -4.31
N ASP A 5 30.95 44.27 -3.38
CA ASP A 5 31.26 43.22 -2.43
C ASP A 5 30.11 43.00 -1.42
N ALA A 6 29.38 44.05 -1.06
CA ALA A 6 28.24 43.97 -0.19
C ALA A 6 27.00 43.32 -0.92
N MET A 7 26.97 43.39 -2.25
CA MET A 7 25.91 42.79 -3.06
C MET A 7 26.17 41.31 -3.42
N ALA A 8 27.41 40.86 -3.39
CA ALA A 8 27.77 39.47 -3.71
C ALA A 8 27.24 38.42 -2.70
N PRO A 9 27.22 38.64 -1.36
CA PRO A 9 26.71 37.67 -0.38
C PRO A 9 25.30 37.20 -0.56
N PRO A 10 24.30 38.04 -0.97
CA PRO A 10 22.92 37.58 -1.17
C PRO A 10 22.76 36.54 -2.28
N GLN A 11 23.56 36.58 -3.31
CA GLN A 11 23.53 35.59 -4.39
C GLN A 11 24.09 34.23 -3.96
N ASP A 12 25.15 34.23 -3.16
CA ASP A 12 25.71 33.00 -2.60
C ASP A 12 24.77 32.36 -1.58
N LEU A 13 24.09 33.15 -0.77
CA LEU A 13 23.07 32.69 0.17
C LEU A 13 21.87 32.09 -0.54
N SER A 14 21.37 32.69 -1.61
CA SER A 14 20.25 32.15 -2.37
C SER A 14 20.63 30.88 -3.09
N SER A 15 21.86 30.76 -3.62
CA SER A 15 22.36 29.50 -4.19
C SER A 15 22.45 28.39 -3.15
N ALA A 16 22.94 28.71 -1.94
CA ALA A 16 23.04 27.76 -0.83
C ALA A 16 21.65 27.32 -0.36
N ILE A 17 20.68 28.22 -0.27
CA ILE A 17 19.30 27.92 0.10
C ILE A 17 18.64 27.06 -0.98
N LEU A 18 18.81 27.38 -2.26
CA LEU A 18 18.30 26.59 -3.37
C LEU A 18 18.92 25.18 -3.40
N ALA A 19 20.21 25.05 -3.16
CA ALA A 19 20.87 23.76 -3.08
C ALA A 19 20.35 22.94 -1.88
N GLY A 20 20.09 23.57 -0.73
CA GLY A 20 19.49 22.93 0.43
C GLY A 20 18.07 22.43 0.16
N VAL A 21 17.25 23.24 -0.50
CA VAL A 21 15.89 22.90 -0.90
C VAL A 21 15.90 21.75 -1.92
N ASP A 22 16.80 21.79 -2.91
CA ASP A 22 16.95 20.70 -3.89
C ASP A 22 17.35 19.38 -3.21
N ASN A 23 18.25 19.42 -2.23
CA ASN A 23 18.64 18.24 -1.48
C ASN A 23 17.49 17.67 -0.66
N GLU A 24 16.68 18.50 -0.03
CA GLU A 24 15.49 18.07 0.70
C GLU A 24 14.44 17.48 -0.25
N TRP A 25 14.22 18.09 -1.41
CA TRP A 25 13.31 17.58 -2.45
C TRP A 25 13.78 16.23 -2.97
N ARG A 26 15.08 16.07 -3.22
CA ARG A 26 15.64 14.78 -3.67
C ARG A 26 15.48 13.69 -2.61
N ARG A 27 15.73 14.02 -1.34
CA ARG A 27 15.50 13.09 -0.23
C ARG A 27 14.02 12.70 -0.13
N PHE A 28 13.13 13.64 -0.26
CA PHE A 28 11.69 13.41 -0.21
C PHE A 28 11.25 12.55 -1.40
N ALA A 29 11.69 12.88 -2.61
CA ALA A 29 11.40 12.11 -3.81
C ALA A 29 11.94 10.68 -3.70
N ARG A 30 13.16 10.49 -3.19
CA ARG A 30 13.74 9.17 -2.93
C ARG A 30 12.91 8.36 -1.93
N ARG A 31 12.50 8.97 -0.82
CA ARG A 31 11.67 8.30 0.18
C ARG A 31 10.34 7.85 -0.42
N ARG A 32 9.74 8.68 -1.24
CA ARG A 32 8.51 8.37 -1.93
C ARG A 32 8.70 7.23 -2.94
N GLU A 33 9.76 7.30 -3.74
CA GLU A 33 10.10 6.25 -4.71
C GLU A 33 10.39 4.93 -4.01
N ILE A 34 11.15 4.94 -2.92
CA ILE A 34 11.44 3.76 -2.12
C ILE A 34 10.16 3.21 -1.50
N GLY A 35 9.32 4.07 -0.92
CA GLY A 35 8.03 3.69 -0.35
C GLY A 35 7.11 3.04 -1.38
N MET A 36 7.02 3.62 -2.58
CA MET A 36 6.25 3.07 -3.70
C MET A 36 6.83 1.75 -4.20
N ALA A 37 8.15 1.67 -4.35
CA ALA A 37 8.81 0.44 -4.78
C ALA A 37 8.61 -0.69 -3.78
N VAL A 38 8.76 -0.42 -2.49
CA VAL A 38 8.50 -1.37 -1.41
C VAL A 38 7.04 -1.81 -1.43
N GLY A 39 6.11 -0.86 -1.56
CA GLY A 39 4.68 -1.16 -1.65
C GLY A 39 4.33 -2.06 -2.83
N ARG A 40 4.87 -1.76 -4.00
CA ARG A 40 4.67 -2.59 -5.21
C ARG A 40 5.26 -3.99 -5.06
N LEU A 41 6.45 -4.10 -4.46
CA LEU A 41 7.07 -5.39 -4.18
C LEU A 41 6.23 -6.20 -3.20
N MET A 42 5.72 -5.56 -2.14
CA MET A 42 4.83 -6.22 -1.18
C MET A 42 3.54 -6.69 -1.85
N LEU A 43 2.91 -5.87 -2.67
CA LEU A 43 1.70 -6.24 -3.40
C LEU A 43 1.95 -7.39 -4.37
N GLY A 44 3.05 -7.35 -5.11
CA GLY A 44 3.46 -8.44 -6.00
C GLY A 44 3.72 -9.74 -5.26
N ALA A 45 4.44 -9.66 -4.13
CA ALA A 45 4.70 -10.81 -3.27
C ALA A 45 3.41 -11.39 -2.70
N MET A 46 2.48 -10.54 -2.25
CA MET A 46 1.18 -10.98 -1.75
C MET A 46 0.34 -11.61 -2.86
N ALA A 47 0.40 -11.07 -4.08
CA ALA A 47 -0.27 -11.68 -5.23
C ALA A 47 0.22 -13.11 -5.46
N VAL A 48 1.54 -13.34 -5.40
CA VAL A 48 2.13 -14.68 -5.51
C VAL A 48 1.68 -15.57 -4.37
N VAL A 49 1.66 -15.08 -3.14
CA VAL A 49 1.17 -15.84 -1.97
C VAL A 49 -0.27 -16.29 -2.17
N TRP A 50 -1.13 -15.40 -2.66
CA TRP A 50 -2.53 -15.73 -2.94
C TRP A 50 -2.67 -16.78 -4.04
N VAL A 51 -1.88 -16.69 -5.11
CA VAL A 51 -1.87 -17.71 -6.17
C VAL A 51 -1.46 -19.06 -5.64
N LEU A 52 -0.36 -19.10 -4.87
CA LEU A 52 0.13 -20.34 -4.27
C LEU A 52 -0.90 -20.94 -3.30
N TRP A 53 -1.55 -20.10 -2.53
CA TRP A 53 -2.61 -20.52 -1.62
C TRP A 53 -3.82 -21.09 -2.36
N ALA A 54 -4.21 -20.44 -3.46
CA ALA A 54 -5.29 -20.94 -4.31
C ALA A 54 -4.94 -22.28 -4.95
N VAL A 55 -3.74 -22.42 -5.49
CA VAL A 55 -3.25 -23.67 -6.09
C VAL A 55 -3.20 -24.80 -5.05
N ARG A 56 -2.69 -24.51 -3.86
CA ARG A 56 -2.66 -25.47 -2.76
C ARG A 56 -4.06 -25.95 -2.39
N LEU A 57 -5.03 -25.05 -2.38
CA LEU A 57 -6.42 -25.38 -2.09
C LEU A 57 -6.99 -26.33 -3.15
N ILE A 58 -6.74 -26.07 -4.44
CA ILE A 58 -7.18 -26.93 -5.54
C ILE A 58 -6.56 -28.30 -5.45
N LEU A 59 -5.25 -28.37 -5.17
CA LEU A 59 -4.53 -29.65 -5.09
C LEU A 59 -4.94 -30.48 -3.88
N SER A 60 -5.29 -29.85 -2.76
CA SER A 60 -5.62 -30.56 -1.51
C SER A 60 -7.10 -30.78 -1.30
N GLY A 61 -7.97 -30.02 -1.97
CA GLY A 61 -9.39 -29.94 -1.62
C GLY A 61 -10.34 -30.83 -2.41
N GLY A 62 -9.88 -31.56 -3.42
CA GLY A 62 -10.75 -32.43 -4.21
C GLY A 62 -11.75 -31.71 -5.11
N GLU A 63 -12.83 -32.40 -5.47
CA GLU A 63 -13.82 -31.93 -6.47
C GLU A 63 -15.01 -31.19 -5.85
N GLU A 64 -14.93 -30.74 -4.60
CA GLU A 64 -16.03 -30.05 -3.96
C GLU A 64 -16.28 -28.66 -4.57
N PRO A 65 -17.55 -28.26 -4.82
CA PRO A 65 -17.87 -26.95 -5.37
C PRO A 65 -17.40 -25.78 -4.49
N VAL A 66 -17.36 -25.96 -3.18
CA VAL A 66 -16.88 -24.96 -2.21
C VAL A 66 -15.40 -24.66 -2.44
N VAL A 67 -14.60 -25.67 -2.75
CA VAL A 67 -13.17 -25.52 -3.05
C VAL A 67 -12.97 -24.72 -4.32
N ALA A 68 -13.74 -25.00 -5.37
CA ALA A 68 -13.67 -24.28 -6.64
C ALA A 68 -14.00 -22.81 -6.46
N SER A 69 -15.07 -22.47 -5.74
CA SER A 69 -15.46 -21.09 -5.50
C SER A 69 -14.46 -20.35 -4.61
N SER A 70 -13.94 -20.99 -3.59
CA SER A 70 -12.89 -20.40 -2.72
C SER A 70 -11.60 -20.17 -3.49
N ALA A 71 -11.19 -21.11 -4.34
CA ALA A 71 -10.02 -20.94 -5.20
C ALA A 71 -10.20 -19.79 -6.18
N SER A 72 -11.40 -19.67 -6.77
CA SER A 72 -11.73 -18.56 -7.69
C SER A 72 -11.59 -17.20 -7.01
N VAL A 73 -12.07 -17.06 -5.78
CA VAL A 73 -11.93 -15.84 -4.98
C VAL A 73 -10.46 -15.52 -4.71
N ARG A 74 -9.69 -16.53 -4.34
CA ARG A 74 -8.24 -16.35 -4.09
C ARG A 74 -7.49 -15.91 -5.34
N PHE A 75 -7.79 -16.50 -6.49
CA PHE A 75 -7.22 -16.08 -7.77
C PHE A 75 -7.64 -14.65 -8.13
N GLY A 76 -8.91 -14.30 -7.90
CA GLY A 76 -9.41 -12.94 -8.13
C GLY A 76 -8.68 -11.91 -7.29
N VAL A 77 -8.45 -12.19 -6.02
CA VAL A 77 -7.68 -11.32 -5.13
C VAL A 77 -6.22 -11.22 -5.60
N ALA A 78 -5.62 -12.33 -6.00
CA ALA A 78 -4.25 -12.35 -6.53
C ALA A 78 -4.11 -11.46 -7.77
N LEU A 79 -5.05 -11.57 -8.71
CA LEU A 79 -5.07 -10.71 -9.90
C LEU A 79 -5.29 -9.24 -9.54
N ALA A 80 -6.18 -8.95 -8.60
CA ALA A 80 -6.43 -7.59 -8.13
C ALA A 80 -5.18 -6.98 -7.47
N LEU A 81 -4.47 -7.73 -6.65
CA LEU A 81 -3.23 -7.28 -6.03
C LEU A 81 -2.13 -7.07 -7.06
N GLY A 82 -1.99 -7.99 -8.00
CA GLY A 82 -1.05 -7.85 -9.12
C GLY A 82 -1.36 -6.64 -9.99
N PHE A 83 -2.63 -6.40 -10.27
CA PHE A 83 -3.08 -5.24 -11.02
C PHE A 83 -2.80 -3.92 -10.29
N THR A 84 -3.03 -3.87 -8.97
CA THR A 84 -2.71 -2.69 -8.16
C THR A 84 -1.21 -2.46 -8.03
N ALA A 85 -0.41 -3.52 -8.04
CA ALA A 85 1.04 -3.39 -8.10
C ALA A 85 1.49 -2.71 -9.40
N TRP A 86 0.80 -3.02 -10.50
CA TRP A 86 1.07 -2.40 -11.79
C TRP A 86 0.47 -0.99 -11.90
N ARG A 87 -0.77 -0.81 -11.43
CA ARG A 87 -1.46 0.50 -11.47
C ARG A 87 -1.92 0.90 -10.06
N PRO A 88 -1.10 1.66 -9.33
CA PRO A 88 -1.44 2.07 -7.96
C PRO A 88 -2.70 2.94 -7.83
N GLN A 89 -3.17 3.51 -8.94
CA GLN A 89 -4.36 4.35 -8.96
C GLN A 89 -5.65 3.58 -8.63
N GLN A 90 -5.64 2.26 -8.78
CA GLN A 90 -6.79 1.39 -8.51
C GLN A 90 -6.84 0.88 -7.05
N ILE A 91 -5.89 1.27 -6.22
CA ILE A 91 -5.79 0.82 -4.82
C ILE A 91 -7.08 1.06 -4.04
N PRO A 92 -7.75 2.23 -4.10
CA PRO A 92 -8.96 2.45 -3.29
C PRO A 92 -10.07 1.43 -3.56
N GLY A 93 -10.29 1.06 -4.81
CA GLY A 93 -11.30 0.06 -5.17
C GLY A 93 -10.95 -1.33 -4.66
N VAL A 94 -9.72 -1.76 -4.85
CA VAL A 94 -9.24 -3.05 -4.36
C VAL A 94 -9.20 -3.09 -2.84
N LEU A 95 -8.79 -2.00 -2.20
CA LEU A 95 -8.79 -1.88 -0.74
C LEU A 95 -10.19 -2.07 -0.16
N LEU A 96 -11.22 -1.50 -0.81
CA LEU A 96 -12.60 -1.67 -0.40
C LEU A 96 -13.02 -3.15 -0.48
N ILE A 97 -12.72 -3.82 -1.58
CA ILE A 97 -13.07 -5.23 -1.79
C ILE A 97 -12.35 -6.13 -0.78
N VAL A 98 -11.04 -5.99 -0.66
CA VAL A 98 -10.22 -6.80 0.25
C VAL A 98 -10.58 -6.49 1.70
N GLY A 99 -10.85 -5.23 2.02
CA GLY A 99 -11.30 -4.82 3.36
C GLY A 99 -12.63 -5.45 3.75
N THR A 100 -13.58 -5.47 2.83
CA THR A 100 -14.87 -6.14 3.04
C THR A 100 -14.69 -7.64 3.25
N MET A 101 -13.91 -8.29 2.41
CA MET A 101 -13.59 -9.72 2.54
C MET A 101 -12.91 -10.02 3.88
N PHE A 102 -11.97 -9.20 4.28
CA PHE A 102 -11.27 -9.34 5.56
C PHE A 102 -12.22 -9.22 6.73
N THR A 103 -13.13 -8.24 6.70
CA THR A 103 -14.13 -8.03 7.74
C THR A 103 -15.02 -9.27 7.91
N PHE A 104 -15.52 -9.82 6.82
CA PHE A 104 -16.30 -11.06 6.86
C PHE A 104 -15.48 -12.24 7.36
N THR A 105 -14.24 -12.37 6.90
CA THR A 105 -13.34 -13.46 7.34
C THR A 105 -13.09 -13.41 8.84
N VAL A 106 -12.84 -12.22 9.39
CA VAL A 106 -12.67 -12.03 10.83
C VAL A 106 -13.95 -12.32 11.58
N GLY A 107 -15.09 -11.85 11.06
CA GLY A 107 -16.40 -12.13 11.66
C GLY A 107 -16.70 -13.63 11.77
N PHE A 108 -16.47 -14.37 10.70
CA PHE A 108 -16.63 -15.82 10.70
C PHE A 108 -15.62 -16.54 11.60
N ALA A 109 -14.39 -16.05 11.64
CA ALA A 109 -13.34 -16.63 12.53
C ALA A 109 -13.70 -16.44 14.00
N VAL A 110 -14.19 -15.26 14.38
CA VAL A 110 -14.66 -14.98 15.76
C VAL A 110 -15.85 -15.88 16.09
N ARG A 111 -16.81 -16.01 15.18
CA ARG A 111 -17.96 -16.89 15.34
C ARG A 111 -17.53 -18.34 15.59
N ASP A 112 -16.62 -18.85 14.76
CA ASP A 112 -16.12 -20.22 14.88
C ASP A 112 -15.35 -20.43 16.19
N PHE A 113 -14.61 -19.44 16.62
CA PHE A 113 -13.90 -19.46 17.89
C PHE A 113 -14.88 -19.49 19.09
N VAL A 114 -15.91 -18.65 19.07
CA VAL A 114 -16.91 -18.59 20.13
C VAL A 114 -17.74 -19.87 20.20
N LEU A 115 -18.11 -20.43 19.06
CA LEU A 115 -18.90 -21.66 18.98
C LEU A 115 -18.05 -22.93 19.16
N GLY A 116 -16.72 -22.80 19.11
CA GLY A 116 -15.80 -23.94 19.25
C GLY A 116 -15.90 -24.96 18.11
N THR A 117 -16.52 -24.62 17.00
CA THR A 117 -16.84 -25.54 15.90
C THR A 117 -15.83 -25.51 14.77
N GLY A 118 -14.90 -24.58 14.77
CA GLY A 118 -13.99 -24.38 13.65
C GLY A 118 -12.53 -24.57 14.00
N ALA A 119 -11.77 -25.15 13.07
CA ALA A 119 -10.34 -25.03 13.09
C ALA A 119 -9.96 -23.59 12.72
N PHE A 120 -9.47 -22.84 13.69
CA PHE A 120 -8.95 -21.50 13.47
C PHE A 120 -7.66 -21.61 12.65
N GLU A 121 -7.73 -21.30 11.36
CA GLU A 121 -6.54 -21.18 10.54
C GLU A 121 -5.97 -19.77 10.65
N LEU A 122 -4.83 -19.65 11.30
CA LEU A 122 -4.11 -18.39 11.46
C LEU A 122 -3.77 -17.78 10.08
N ALA A 123 -3.41 -18.62 9.11
CA ALA A 123 -3.11 -18.18 7.75
C ALA A 123 -4.32 -17.50 7.08
N GLY A 124 -5.52 -17.99 7.34
CA GLY A 124 -6.76 -17.41 6.77
C GLY A 124 -7.04 -15.98 7.23
N VAL A 125 -6.48 -15.56 8.36
CA VAL A 125 -6.60 -14.20 8.88
C VAL A 125 -5.35 -13.38 8.55
N LEU A 126 -4.17 -13.95 8.67
CA LEU A 126 -2.90 -13.25 8.47
C LEU A 126 -2.67 -12.84 7.02
N ILE A 127 -2.98 -13.70 6.06
CA ILE A 127 -2.74 -13.40 4.64
C ILE A 127 -3.59 -12.21 4.18
N PRO A 128 -4.92 -12.14 4.42
CA PRO A 128 -5.71 -10.95 4.11
C PRO A 128 -5.25 -9.71 4.88
N LEU A 129 -4.86 -9.85 6.14
CA LEU A 129 -4.38 -8.74 6.95
C LEU A 129 -3.09 -8.15 6.36
N MET A 130 -2.13 -8.98 5.98
CA MET A 130 -0.90 -8.53 5.35
C MET A 130 -1.17 -7.86 3.99
N SER A 131 -2.15 -8.38 3.24
CA SER A 131 -2.58 -7.77 1.98
C SER A 131 -3.16 -6.38 2.20
N LEU A 132 -4.00 -6.20 3.23
CA LEU A 132 -4.54 -4.89 3.61
C LEU A 132 -3.44 -3.93 4.03
N VAL A 133 -2.49 -4.39 4.83
CA VAL A 133 -1.34 -3.57 5.27
C VAL A 133 -0.53 -3.13 4.06
N ALA A 134 -0.26 -4.03 3.11
CA ALA A 134 0.47 -3.70 1.88
C ALA A 134 -0.29 -2.68 1.03
N LEU A 135 -1.60 -2.83 0.89
CA LEU A 135 -2.46 -1.89 0.15
C LEU A 135 -2.48 -0.51 0.80
N VAL A 136 -2.68 -0.45 2.11
CA VAL A 136 -2.68 0.81 2.87
C VAL A 136 -1.32 1.49 2.79
N TRP A 137 -0.24 0.73 2.94
CA TRP A 137 1.12 1.26 2.84
C TRP A 137 1.36 1.90 1.47
N THR A 138 1.03 1.18 0.41
CA THR A 138 1.21 1.68 -0.97
C THR A 138 0.34 2.89 -1.24
N TRP A 139 -0.90 2.87 -0.74
CA TRP A 139 -1.83 4.00 -0.89
C TRP A 139 -1.34 5.24 -0.16
N VAL A 140 -0.86 5.10 1.08
CA VAL A 140 -0.29 6.20 1.87
C VAL A 140 0.97 6.74 1.20
N ALA A 141 1.83 5.85 0.68
CA ALA A 141 3.04 6.26 -0.04
C ALA A 141 2.71 7.04 -1.31
N ASP A 142 1.66 6.62 -2.04
CA ASP A 142 1.23 7.31 -3.26
C ASP A 142 0.57 8.66 -2.95
N ARG A 143 -0.34 8.70 -1.99
CA ARG A 143 -1.12 9.91 -1.66
C ARG A 143 -0.49 10.79 -0.58
N GLY A 144 0.46 10.28 0.19
CA GLY A 144 1.12 11.03 1.26
C GLY A 144 1.71 12.35 0.77
N GLY A 145 2.29 12.36 -0.43
CA GLY A 145 2.80 13.58 -1.07
C GLY A 145 1.70 14.57 -1.45
N ALA A 146 0.58 14.08 -1.96
CA ALA A 146 -0.57 14.91 -2.34
C ALA A 146 -1.27 15.51 -1.12
N LEU A 147 -1.43 14.74 -0.05
CA LEU A 147 -2.01 15.21 1.21
C LEU A 147 -1.14 16.27 1.87
N ARG A 148 0.17 16.06 1.90
CA ARG A 148 1.10 17.09 2.42
C ARG A 148 1.04 18.38 1.63
N ARG A 149 0.97 18.30 0.31
CA ARG A 149 0.79 19.47 -0.55
C ARG A 149 -0.51 20.20 -0.26
N ALA A 150 -1.60 19.48 -0.09
CA ALA A 150 -2.90 20.05 0.25
C ALA A 150 -2.85 20.72 1.63
N TRP A 151 -2.22 20.09 2.62
CA TRP A 151 -2.03 20.68 3.95
C TRP A 151 -1.17 21.92 3.91
N GLN A 152 -0.08 21.91 3.17
CA GLN A 152 0.78 23.08 3.00
C GLN A 152 0.04 24.24 2.31
N LEU A 153 -0.79 23.95 1.33
CA LEU A 153 -1.60 24.95 0.66
C LEU A 153 -2.68 25.52 1.59
N LEU A 154 -3.27 24.72 2.46
CA LEU A 154 -4.22 25.17 3.46
C LEU A 154 -3.55 26.01 4.54
N ASP A 155 -2.37 25.63 5.00
CA ASP A 155 -1.57 26.39 5.99
C ASP A 155 -1.00 27.67 5.39
N ALA A 156 -0.71 27.70 4.09
CA ALA A 156 -0.21 28.88 3.39
C ALA A 156 -1.30 29.92 3.12
N ARG A 157 -2.58 29.59 3.22
CA ARG A 157 -3.68 30.55 3.11
C ARG A 157 -3.90 31.23 4.46
N PRO A 158 -3.68 32.54 4.57
CA PRO A 158 -3.86 33.26 5.83
C PRO A 158 -5.35 33.44 6.23
N TYR A 159 -6.26 32.94 5.45
CA TYR A 159 -7.70 33.02 5.75
C TYR A 159 -8.42 31.71 5.43
#